data_4320513b2b42fc881844a0273a9ec17c
#
_entry.id   4320513b2b42fc881844a0273a9ec17c
#
_cell.length_a   1.000
_cell.length_b   1.000
_cell.length_c   1.000
_cell.angle_alpha   90.00
_cell.angle_beta   90.00
_cell.angle_gamma   90.00
#
_symmetry.space_group_name_H-M   'P 1'
#
loop_
_entity.id
_entity.type
_entity.pdbx_description
1 polymer ?
#
loop_
_entity_poly.entity_id
_entity_poly.type
_entity_poly.pdbx_seq_one_letter_code
_entity_poly.pdbx_strand_id
1 'polypeptide(L)'
;KLEAEARVLARCPDAVALRLPWMYDLPGYHLPIRGNLPLNILKASKTGEVLHFSRNDYRGVSYVREVIENLVPAMELPGGVYNFGSECDGDMVETARCFANLLQVDVKIEESDLTRNLAMDTGKLRAYGIEFSSTWGALRVCLGDYRLGYLM
;
A
#
# COMPACT_ATOMS: atom_id res chain seq x y z
N LYS A 1 17.41 7.59 3.81
CA LYS A 1 17.08 6.49 2.85
C LYS A 1 17.61 6.81 1.45
N LEU A 2 17.37 7.98 0.87
CA LEU A 2 17.86 8.36 -0.46
C LEU A 2 19.40 8.29 -0.57
N GLU A 3 20.10 8.72 0.47
CA GLU A 3 21.56 8.63 0.51
C GLU A 3 22.06 7.19 0.53
N ALA A 4 21.40 6.31 1.28
CA ALA A 4 21.73 4.89 1.31
C ALA A 4 21.51 4.22 -0.07
N GLU A 5 20.41 4.54 -0.73
CA GLU A 5 20.11 4.11 -2.09
C GLU A 5 21.21 4.56 -3.08
N ALA A 6 21.56 5.84 -3.05
CA ALA A 6 22.61 6.38 -3.90
C ALA A 6 23.97 5.70 -3.65
N ARG A 7 24.34 5.44 -2.38
CA ARG A 7 25.58 4.74 -2.02
C ARG A 7 25.61 3.29 -2.49
N VAL A 8 24.48 2.57 -2.39
CA VAL A 8 24.38 1.19 -2.87
C VAL A 8 24.59 1.15 -4.38
N LEU A 9 23.88 1.98 -5.14
CA LEU A 9 23.98 2.00 -6.59
C LEU A 9 25.36 2.47 -7.08
N ALA A 10 26.00 3.41 -6.38
CA ALA A 10 27.37 3.83 -6.70
C ALA A 10 28.39 2.69 -6.50
N ARG A 11 28.15 1.78 -5.55
CA ARG A 11 29.02 0.65 -5.25
C ARG A 11 28.73 -0.58 -6.09
N CYS A 12 27.46 -0.80 -6.40
CA CYS A 12 26.96 -1.91 -7.20
C CYS A 12 25.91 -1.37 -8.19
N PRO A 13 26.33 -0.99 -9.41
CA PRO A 13 25.42 -0.44 -10.43
C PRO A 13 24.29 -1.38 -10.83
N ASP A 14 24.52 -2.70 -10.69
CA ASP A 14 23.52 -3.73 -11.00
C ASP A 14 22.54 -4.00 -9.84
N ALA A 15 22.68 -3.30 -8.72
CA ALA A 15 21.75 -3.45 -7.60
C ALA A 15 20.36 -2.91 -7.96
N VAL A 16 19.32 -3.63 -7.54
CA VAL A 16 17.93 -3.22 -7.66
C VAL A 16 17.45 -2.65 -6.33
N ALA A 17 17.10 -1.37 -6.31
CA ALA A 17 16.57 -0.68 -5.14
C ALA A 17 15.05 -0.53 -5.28
N LEU A 18 14.29 -1.21 -4.42
CA LEU A 18 12.83 -1.18 -4.42
C LEU A 18 12.33 -0.17 -3.38
N ARG A 19 11.57 0.82 -3.82
CA ARG A 19 10.88 1.79 -2.96
C ARG A 19 9.47 1.28 -2.70
N LEU A 20 9.23 0.86 -1.46
CA LEU A 20 7.94 0.31 -1.03
C LEU A 20 7.05 1.40 -0.41
N PRO A 21 5.74 1.41 -0.71
CA PRO A 21 4.76 2.25 -0.02
C PRO A 21 4.39 1.65 1.34
N TRP A 22 3.32 2.14 1.96
CA TRP A 22 2.70 1.41 3.07
C TRP A 22 2.15 0.07 2.60
N MET A 23 2.30 -0.91 3.46
CA MET A 23 1.82 -2.26 3.18
C MET A 23 0.83 -2.71 4.25
N TYR A 24 -0.08 -3.58 3.85
CA TYR A 24 -1.03 -4.19 4.77
C TYR A 24 -1.28 -5.66 4.41
N ASP A 25 -1.74 -6.36 5.41
CA ASP A 25 -2.36 -7.66 5.31
C ASP A 25 -3.47 -7.76 6.36
N LEU A 26 -4.33 -8.76 6.25
CA LEU A 26 -5.33 -9.09 7.26
C LEU A 26 -4.81 -10.21 8.17
N PRO A 27 -5.32 -10.32 9.44
CA PRO A 27 -4.92 -11.37 10.34
C PRO A 27 -5.21 -12.76 9.75
N GLY A 28 -4.21 -13.58 9.73
CA GLY A 28 -4.29 -14.95 9.25
C GLY A 28 -3.05 -15.73 9.67
N TYR A 29 -3.07 -17.04 9.43
CA TYR A 29 -1.91 -17.92 9.63
C TYR A 29 -1.28 -17.87 11.04
N HIS A 30 -2.00 -17.39 12.05
CA HIS A 30 -1.52 -17.21 13.44
C HIS A 30 -0.24 -16.37 13.58
N LEU A 31 0.08 -15.56 12.59
CA LEU A 31 1.23 -14.65 12.62
C LEU A 31 0.85 -13.31 13.24
N PRO A 32 1.75 -12.70 14.04
CA PRO A 32 1.52 -11.38 14.59
C PRO A 32 1.60 -10.33 13.48
N ILE A 33 0.53 -9.56 13.29
CA ILE A 33 0.48 -8.45 12.33
C ILE A 33 0.51 -7.13 13.10
N ARG A 34 1.35 -6.21 12.68
CA ARG A 34 1.33 -4.83 13.19
C ARG A 34 0.09 -4.10 12.68
N GLY A 35 -0.31 -3.04 13.41
CA GLY A 35 -1.36 -2.14 12.95
C GLY A 35 -1.08 -1.61 11.53
N ASN A 36 -2.09 -1.65 10.68
CA ASN A 36 -2.05 -1.17 9.30
C ASN A 36 -3.38 -0.46 8.98
N LEU A 37 -3.51 0.15 7.81
CA LEU A 37 -4.67 0.97 7.48
C LEU A 37 -6.01 0.22 7.63
N PRO A 38 -6.24 -0.97 7.01
CA PRO A 38 -7.47 -1.73 7.23
C PRO A 38 -7.74 -2.07 8.69
N LEU A 39 -6.74 -2.52 9.43
CA LEU A 39 -6.91 -2.89 10.84
C LEU A 39 -7.20 -1.69 11.74
N ASN A 40 -6.59 -0.52 11.45
CA ASN A 40 -6.87 0.71 12.19
C ASN A 40 -8.33 1.16 11.94
N ILE A 41 -8.83 1.04 10.70
CA ILE A 41 -10.22 1.33 10.36
C ILE A 41 -11.18 0.36 11.11
N LEU A 42 -10.89 -0.94 11.08
CA LEU A 42 -11.68 -1.95 11.82
C LEU A 42 -11.66 -1.72 13.33
N LYS A 43 -10.51 -1.31 13.89
CA LYS A 43 -10.40 -0.96 15.30
C LYS A 43 -11.24 0.28 15.62
N ALA A 44 -11.08 1.34 14.84
CA ALA A 44 -11.81 2.60 15.04
C ALA A 44 -13.33 2.40 14.96
N SER A 45 -13.83 1.58 14.03
CA SER A 45 -15.25 1.26 13.94
C SER A 45 -15.82 0.59 15.20
N LYS A 46 -15.00 -0.19 15.91
CA LYS A 46 -15.39 -0.88 17.16
C LYS A 46 -15.24 -0.01 18.39
N THR A 47 -14.24 0.87 18.42
CA THR A 47 -13.92 1.68 19.61
C THR A 47 -14.56 3.07 19.58
N GLY A 48 -15.05 3.53 18.42
CA GLY A 48 -15.50 4.91 18.22
C GLY A 48 -14.34 5.92 18.11
N GLU A 49 -13.10 5.45 17.99
CA GLU A 49 -11.92 6.29 17.77
C GLU A 49 -12.08 7.10 16.48
N VAL A 50 -11.73 8.38 16.51
CA VAL A 50 -11.73 9.24 15.31
C VAL A 50 -10.41 9.07 14.59
N LEU A 51 -10.48 8.79 13.28
CA LEU A 51 -9.30 8.73 12.43
C LEU A 51 -9.06 10.08 11.77
N HIS A 52 -7.78 10.49 11.69
CA HIS A 52 -7.38 11.74 11.08
C HIS A 52 -6.58 11.48 9.81
N PHE A 53 -7.07 11.97 8.66
CA PHE A 53 -6.39 11.89 7.37
C PHE A 53 -6.43 13.24 6.67
N SER A 54 -5.56 13.42 5.66
CA SER A 54 -5.50 14.68 4.91
C SER A 54 -5.88 14.49 3.45
N ARG A 55 -6.57 15.48 2.89
CA ARG A 55 -6.80 15.59 1.45
C ARG A 55 -5.56 15.99 0.65
N ASN A 56 -4.53 16.46 1.35
CA ASN A 56 -3.24 16.80 0.76
C ASN A 56 -2.16 15.73 1.00
N ASP A 57 -2.56 14.54 1.43
CA ASP A 57 -1.66 13.36 1.58
C ASP A 57 -1.99 12.33 0.49
N TYR A 58 -1.06 12.13 -0.44
CA TYR A 58 -1.16 11.18 -1.54
C TYR A 58 -0.13 10.09 -1.37
N ARG A 59 -0.57 8.84 -1.30
CA ARG A 59 0.30 7.66 -1.22
C ARG A 59 -0.41 6.38 -1.62
N GLY A 60 0.34 5.45 -2.17
CA GLY A 60 -0.11 4.08 -2.35
C GLY A 60 -0.11 3.29 -1.03
N VAL A 61 -0.99 2.31 -0.95
CA VAL A 61 -1.05 1.32 0.14
C VAL A 61 -1.22 -0.06 -0.49
N SER A 62 -0.20 -0.90 -0.37
CA SER A 62 -0.11 -2.17 -1.11
C SER A 62 -0.52 -3.36 -0.27
N TYR A 63 -1.15 -4.32 -0.90
CA TYR A 63 -1.38 -5.65 -0.33
C TYR A 63 -0.07 -6.45 -0.34
N VAL A 64 0.33 -6.98 0.81
CA VAL A 64 1.62 -7.67 1.00
C VAL A 64 1.77 -8.85 0.04
N ARG A 65 0.71 -9.59 -0.24
CA ARG A 65 0.77 -10.73 -1.14
C ARG A 65 1.21 -10.33 -2.56
N GLU A 66 0.64 -9.26 -3.12
CA GLU A 66 1.07 -8.76 -4.43
C GLU A 66 2.55 -8.32 -4.42
N VAL A 67 3.02 -7.75 -3.30
CA VAL A 67 4.44 -7.41 -3.14
C VAL A 67 5.31 -8.65 -3.18
N ILE A 68 4.93 -9.72 -2.48
CA ILE A 68 5.68 -10.98 -2.44
C ILE A 68 5.67 -11.66 -3.82
N GLU A 69 4.53 -11.73 -4.48
CA GLU A 69 4.38 -12.36 -5.80
C GLU A 69 5.27 -11.67 -6.86
N ASN A 70 5.44 -10.35 -6.75
CA ASN A 70 6.28 -9.56 -7.64
C ASN A 70 7.78 -9.53 -7.26
N LEU A 71 8.20 -10.07 -6.10
CA LEU A 71 9.61 -10.04 -5.71
C LEU A 71 10.50 -10.88 -6.63
N VAL A 72 10.06 -12.07 -7.04
CA VAL A 72 10.87 -12.94 -7.91
C VAL A 72 11.09 -12.29 -9.29
N PRO A 73 10.06 -11.79 -9.99
CA PRO A 73 10.26 -11.01 -11.21
C PRO A 73 11.16 -9.77 -11.00
N ALA A 74 11.07 -9.12 -9.83
CA ALA A 74 11.89 -7.95 -9.55
C ALA A 74 13.39 -8.27 -9.41
N MET A 75 13.77 -9.51 -9.12
CA MET A 75 15.19 -9.93 -9.07
C MET A 75 15.84 -9.94 -10.45
N GLU A 76 15.06 -10.01 -11.52
CA GLU A 76 15.53 -10.00 -12.91
C GLU A 76 15.60 -8.59 -13.51
N LEU A 77 15.23 -7.55 -12.75
CA LEU A 77 15.28 -6.17 -13.21
C LEU A 77 16.72 -5.70 -13.43
N PRO A 78 16.98 -4.85 -14.42
CA PRO A 78 18.25 -4.14 -14.52
C PRO A 78 18.50 -3.29 -13.28
N GLY A 79 19.77 -3.09 -12.94
CA GLY A 79 20.16 -2.23 -11.83
C GLY A 79 19.49 -0.85 -11.87
N GLY A 80 19.09 -0.36 -10.72
CA GLY A 80 18.45 0.94 -10.60
C GLY A 80 17.39 1.03 -9.52
N VAL A 81 16.64 2.13 -9.54
CA VAL A 81 15.58 2.43 -8.55
C VAL A 81 14.22 2.21 -9.18
N TYR A 82 13.35 1.54 -8.43
CA TYR A 82 11.98 1.24 -8.85
C TYR A 82 10.98 1.54 -7.74
N ASN A 83 9.91 2.25 -8.06
CA ASN A 83 8.75 2.36 -7.19
C ASN A 83 8.01 1.02 -7.24
N PHE A 84 7.92 0.32 -6.12
CA PHE A 84 7.47 -1.08 -6.07
C PHE A 84 6.26 -1.22 -5.16
N GLY A 85 5.08 -1.18 -5.72
CA GLY A 85 3.81 -1.26 -5.01
C GLY A 85 2.67 -0.53 -5.72
N SER A 86 1.54 -0.44 -5.06
CA SER A 86 0.30 0.15 -5.57
C SER A 86 0.43 1.66 -5.77
N GLU A 87 -0.08 2.16 -6.88
CA GLU A 87 -0.33 3.59 -7.07
C GLU A 87 -1.55 4.03 -6.24
N CYS A 88 -1.61 5.31 -5.86
CA CYS A 88 -2.78 5.86 -5.19
C CYS A 88 -3.90 6.17 -6.20
N ASP A 89 -5.16 5.93 -5.81
CA ASP A 89 -6.35 6.28 -6.60
C ASP A 89 -6.88 7.67 -6.25
N GLY A 90 -6.50 8.18 -5.07
CA GLY A 90 -6.94 9.46 -4.55
C GLY A 90 -6.13 9.87 -3.31
N ASP A 91 -6.64 10.86 -2.59
CA ASP A 91 -6.05 11.29 -1.31
C ASP A 91 -6.29 10.29 -0.18
N MET A 92 -5.69 10.53 0.99
CA MET A 92 -5.82 9.59 2.12
C MET A 92 -7.20 9.63 2.79
N VAL A 93 -7.96 10.72 2.68
CA VAL A 93 -9.35 10.76 3.15
C VAL A 93 -10.24 9.88 2.26
N GLU A 94 -10.09 10.00 0.94
CA GLU A 94 -10.81 9.18 -0.04
C GLU A 94 -10.42 7.70 0.11
N THR A 95 -9.14 7.42 0.28
CA THR A 95 -8.63 6.06 0.49
C THR A 95 -9.21 5.45 1.77
N ALA A 96 -9.20 6.17 2.90
CA ALA A 96 -9.77 5.66 4.15
C ALA A 96 -11.28 5.42 4.05
N ARG A 97 -12.03 6.30 3.37
CA ARG A 97 -13.47 6.13 3.10
C ARG A 97 -13.73 4.93 2.20
N CYS A 98 -12.95 4.78 1.12
CA CYS A 98 -13.06 3.62 0.23
C CYS A 98 -12.80 2.31 1.01
N PHE A 99 -11.78 2.28 1.85
CA PHE A 99 -11.47 1.11 2.68
C PHE A 99 -12.57 0.82 3.69
N ALA A 100 -13.13 1.83 4.38
CA ALA A 100 -14.25 1.65 5.29
C ALA A 100 -15.48 1.07 4.58
N ASN A 101 -15.81 1.58 3.39
CA ASN A 101 -16.90 1.08 2.57
C ASN A 101 -16.69 -0.38 2.14
N LEU A 102 -15.48 -0.73 1.67
CA LEU A 102 -15.16 -2.10 1.26
C LEU A 102 -15.14 -3.07 2.44
N LEU A 103 -14.76 -2.61 3.64
CA LEU A 103 -14.82 -3.37 4.88
C LEU A 103 -16.23 -3.39 5.52
N GLN A 104 -17.18 -2.65 4.95
CA GLN A 104 -18.57 -2.53 5.43
C GLN A 104 -18.66 -2.05 6.89
N VAL A 105 -17.87 -1.05 7.24
CA VAL A 105 -17.84 -0.48 8.59
C VAL A 105 -18.00 1.04 8.57
N ASP A 106 -18.66 1.55 9.60
CA ASP A 106 -18.77 2.98 9.84
C ASP A 106 -17.62 3.46 10.73
N VAL A 107 -16.93 4.51 10.29
CA VAL A 107 -15.86 5.17 11.04
C VAL A 107 -15.97 6.67 10.92
N LYS A 108 -15.62 7.37 11.98
CA LYS A 108 -15.50 8.83 11.95
C LYS A 108 -14.13 9.22 11.43
N ILE A 109 -14.11 9.96 10.31
CA ILE A 109 -12.89 10.48 9.69
C ILE A 109 -12.95 11.99 9.73
N GLU A 110 -11.97 12.61 10.37
CA GLU A 110 -11.74 14.05 10.40
C GLU A 110 -10.55 14.42 9.55
N GLU A 111 -10.61 15.59 8.92
CA GLU A 111 -9.54 16.09 8.06
C GLU A 111 -8.42 16.70 8.90
N SER A 112 -7.19 16.52 8.48
CA SER A 112 -5.98 17.11 9.07
C SER A 112 -5.21 17.93 8.04
N ASP A 113 -4.37 18.86 8.49
CA ASP A 113 -3.63 19.80 7.62
C ASP A 113 -2.31 19.23 7.07
N LEU A 114 -2.08 17.92 7.19
CA LEU A 114 -0.86 17.30 6.69
C LEU A 114 -0.78 17.40 5.17
N THR A 115 0.29 18.03 4.68
CA THR A 115 0.58 18.08 3.23
C THR A 115 1.76 17.18 2.91
N ARG A 116 1.53 16.18 2.05
CA ARG A 116 2.55 15.22 1.66
C ARG A 116 2.19 14.56 0.33
N ASN A 117 3.14 14.51 -0.59
CA ASN A 117 2.99 13.76 -1.83
C ASN A 117 4.03 12.64 -1.88
N LEU A 118 3.57 11.41 -1.68
CA LEU A 118 4.30 10.17 -1.81
C LEU A 118 3.67 9.26 -2.87
N ALA A 119 2.93 9.86 -3.82
CA ALA A 119 2.41 9.12 -4.96
C ALA A 119 3.56 8.47 -5.73
N MET A 120 3.36 7.24 -6.12
CA MET A 120 4.32 6.47 -6.90
C MET A 120 3.85 6.40 -8.35
N ASP A 121 4.78 6.53 -9.28
CA ASP A 121 4.62 6.13 -10.67
C ASP A 121 5.33 4.79 -10.84
N THR A 122 4.59 3.76 -11.24
CA THR A 122 5.09 2.41 -11.48
C THR A 122 5.30 2.10 -12.97
N GLY A 123 5.23 3.11 -13.85
CA GLY A 123 5.42 2.96 -15.29
C GLY A 123 6.72 2.24 -15.66
N LYS A 124 7.80 2.51 -14.91
CA LYS A 124 9.08 1.81 -15.09
C LYS A 124 8.98 0.30 -14.82
N LEU A 125 8.19 -0.14 -13.84
CA LEU A 125 7.97 -1.57 -13.57
C LEU A 125 7.11 -2.22 -14.65
N ARG A 126 6.04 -1.53 -15.06
CA ARG A 126 5.13 -2.04 -16.12
C ARG A 126 5.87 -2.34 -17.42
N ALA A 127 6.93 -1.59 -17.75
CA ALA A 127 7.77 -1.85 -18.92
C ALA A 127 8.49 -3.22 -18.84
N TYR A 128 8.61 -3.81 -17.66
CA TYR A 128 9.17 -5.16 -17.43
C TYR A 128 8.10 -6.20 -17.07
N GLY A 129 6.81 -5.90 -17.30
CA GLY A 129 5.71 -6.81 -17.03
C GLY A 129 5.39 -7.00 -15.53
N ILE A 130 5.90 -6.14 -14.64
CA ILE A 130 5.58 -6.17 -13.21
C ILE A 130 4.46 -5.17 -12.95
N GLU A 131 3.32 -5.65 -12.46
CA GLU A 131 2.13 -4.85 -12.24
C GLU A 131 1.61 -5.03 -10.82
N PHE A 132 1.01 -3.98 -10.29
CA PHE A 132 0.30 -3.96 -9.03
C PHE A 132 -1.12 -3.46 -9.25
N SER A 133 -2.05 -3.99 -8.49
CA SER A 133 -3.36 -3.38 -8.36
C SER A 133 -3.22 -1.95 -7.82
N SER A 134 -4.13 -1.05 -8.18
CA SER A 134 -4.21 0.24 -7.50
C SER A 134 -4.53 0.06 -6.01
N THR A 135 -4.32 1.06 -5.18
CA THR A 135 -4.57 0.98 -3.74
C THR A 135 -5.98 0.46 -3.41
N TRP A 136 -7.01 0.95 -4.12
CA TRP A 136 -8.39 0.49 -3.89
C TRP A 136 -8.65 -0.89 -4.49
N GLY A 137 -8.00 -1.19 -5.62
CA GLY A 137 -8.04 -2.51 -6.25
C GLY A 137 -7.41 -3.59 -5.38
N ALA A 138 -6.24 -3.30 -4.81
CA ALA A 138 -5.51 -4.21 -3.94
C ALA A 138 -6.32 -4.65 -2.71
N LEU A 139 -7.16 -3.76 -2.13
CA LEU A 139 -8.03 -4.15 -1.03
C LEU A 139 -9.13 -5.13 -1.47
N ARG A 140 -9.70 -4.96 -2.67
CA ARG A 140 -10.67 -5.93 -3.21
C ARG A 140 -10.04 -7.30 -3.42
N VAL A 141 -8.82 -7.34 -3.95
CA VAL A 141 -8.05 -8.60 -4.09
C VAL A 141 -7.83 -9.24 -2.72
N CYS A 142 -7.34 -8.48 -1.75
CA CYS A 142 -7.11 -8.95 -0.38
C CYS A 142 -8.39 -9.53 0.24
N LEU A 143 -9.53 -8.83 0.15
CA LEU A 143 -10.79 -9.33 0.68
C LEU A 143 -11.24 -10.62 -0.02
N GLY A 144 -11.02 -10.73 -1.33
CA GLY A 144 -11.27 -11.95 -2.09
C GLY A 144 -10.44 -13.12 -1.60
N ASP A 145 -9.14 -12.91 -1.38
CA ASP A 145 -8.21 -13.94 -0.90
C ASP A 145 -8.61 -14.49 0.48
N TYR A 146 -9.08 -13.62 1.36
CA TYR A 146 -9.60 -14.00 2.68
C TYR A 146 -11.07 -14.46 2.66
N ARG A 147 -11.68 -14.56 1.46
CA ARG A 147 -13.11 -14.93 1.27
C ARG A 147 -14.09 -14.02 2.00
N LEU A 148 -13.69 -12.80 2.31
CA LEU A 148 -14.55 -11.81 2.96
C LEU A 148 -15.48 -11.11 1.95
N GLY A 149 -15.18 -11.21 0.66
CA GLY A 149 -16.01 -10.68 -0.42
C GLY A 149 -17.32 -11.44 -0.67
N TYR A 150 -17.52 -12.60 -0.06
CA TYR A 150 -18.77 -13.39 -0.17
C TYR A 150 -19.83 -13.01 0.87
N LEU A 151 -19.52 -12.04 1.73
CA LEU A 151 -20.46 -11.49 2.70
C LEU A 151 -21.15 -10.22 2.18
N MET A 152 -20.90 -9.88 0.91
CA MET A 152 -21.48 -8.73 0.22
C MET A 152 -22.66 -9.13 -0.66
#